data_e7fb1a086133b8f30db7503dadf906c5
#
_entry.id   e7fb1a086133b8f30db7503dadf906c5
#
_cell.length_a   1.000
_cell.length_b   1.000
_cell.length_c   1.000
_cell.angle_alpha   90.00
_cell.angle_beta   90.00
_cell.angle_gamma   90.00
#
_symmetry.space_group_name_H-M   'P 1'
#
loop_
_entity.id
_entity.type
_entity.pdbx_description
1 polymer ?
#
loop_
_entity_poly.entity_id
_entity_poly.type
_entity_poly.pdbx_seq_one_letter_code
_entity_poly.pdbx_strand_id
1 'polypeptide(L)'
;MQLEETLKKRRQEKNILLMTHLVLGYPSFEVNRRIIAQMVDNGVDCIEMQIPFSEPMADGPVILKANQDSLAAGTTVAACLEFGREMAASYDIPFLFMTYYNIVFKYGEERFLHAAKAAGITGLIIPDLPPEMGGEFMTMARERGIAPILIFAPTSTDERMAELNGWADGFIYCDARRGVTGKKSEFGNELYDYLARCRRATSLPLAVG
;
A
#
# COMPACT_ATOMS: atom_id res chain seq x y z
N MET A 1 17.09 5.01 1.67
CA MET A 1 16.49 5.27 3.00
C MET A 1 15.35 4.28 3.15
N GLN A 2 15.26 3.58 4.26
CA GLN A 2 14.18 2.62 4.49
C GLN A 2 12.88 3.37 4.77
N LEU A 3 11.75 2.83 4.35
CA LEU A 3 10.42 3.44 4.48
C LEU A 3 10.11 3.81 5.94
N GLU A 4 10.38 2.88 6.87
CA GLU A 4 10.14 3.08 8.30
C GLU A 4 10.87 4.32 8.85
N GLU A 5 12.15 4.47 8.52
CA GLU A 5 12.97 5.61 8.97
C GLU A 5 12.43 6.93 8.42
N THR A 6 12.01 6.93 7.15
CA THR A 6 11.39 8.10 6.52
C THR A 6 10.11 8.52 7.24
N LEU A 7 9.22 7.56 7.51
CA LEU A 7 7.97 7.82 8.22
C LEU A 7 8.22 8.27 9.66
N LYS A 8 9.15 7.64 10.38
CA LYS A 8 9.51 8.05 11.74
C LYS A 8 10.09 9.46 11.80
N LYS A 9 10.93 9.83 10.83
CA LYS A 9 11.48 11.20 10.74
C LYS A 9 10.37 12.22 10.50
N ARG A 10 9.48 11.99 9.53
CA ARG A 10 8.34 12.89 9.26
C ARG A 10 7.39 13.02 10.46
N ARG A 11 7.24 11.94 11.23
CA ARG A 11 6.43 11.94 12.47
C ARG A 11 6.99 12.87 13.57
N GLN A 12 8.26 13.22 13.51
CA GLN A 12 8.83 14.21 14.45
C GLN A 12 8.39 15.65 14.13
N GLU A 13 8.02 15.91 12.89
CA GLU A 13 7.60 17.23 12.40
C GLU A 13 6.07 17.41 12.44
N LYS A 14 5.30 16.32 12.47
CA LYS A 14 3.83 16.31 12.40
C LYS A 14 3.22 15.39 13.45
N ASN A 15 2.06 15.78 14.01
CA ASN A 15 1.31 14.95 14.95
C ASN A 15 0.68 13.71 14.32
N ILE A 16 0.40 13.74 13.02
CA ILE A 16 -0.13 12.64 12.23
C ILE A 16 0.43 12.74 10.80
N LEU A 17 0.65 11.61 10.15
CA LEU A 17 0.99 11.55 8.73
C LEU A 17 -0.25 11.20 7.92
N LEU A 18 -0.34 11.76 6.73
CA LEU A 18 -1.42 11.48 5.79
C LEU A 18 -0.89 10.59 4.65
N MET A 19 -1.49 9.40 4.51
CA MET A 19 -1.31 8.54 3.36
C MET A 19 -2.58 8.60 2.50
N THR A 20 -2.40 8.73 1.20
CA THR A 20 -3.51 8.77 0.24
C THR A 20 -3.35 7.66 -0.80
N HIS A 21 -4.48 7.23 -1.35
CA HIS A 21 -4.57 6.16 -2.33
C HIS A 21 -5.15 6.67 -3.65
N LEU A 22 -4.70 6.11 -4.78
CA LEU A 22 -5.31 6.30 -6.09
C LEU A 22 -5.11 5.06 -6.98
N VAL A 23 -6.06 4.82 -7.89
CA VAL A 23 -5.95 3.79 -8.92
C VAL A 23 -5.21 4.38 -10.13
N LEU A 24 -4.13 3.73 -10.55
CA LEU A 24 -3.31 4.16 -11.69
C LEU A 24 -4.09 4.03 -13.00
N GLY A 25 -3.98 5.06 -13.86
CA GLY A 25 -4.69 5.14 -15.12
C GLY A 25 -6.18 5.51 -15.01
N TYR A 26 -6.69 5.79 -13.81
CA TYR A 26 -8.08 6.22 -13.61
C TYR A 26 -8.18 7.69 -13.17
N PRO A 27 -8.97 8.52 -13.84
CA PRO A 27 -9.57 8.29 -15.16
C PRO A 27 -8.52 8.33 -16.28
N SER A 28 -7.31 8.79 -15.99
CA SER A 28 -6.13 8.75 -16.85
C SER A 28 -4.85 9.03 -16.06
N PHE A 29 -3.67 8.66 -16.60
CA PHE A 29 -2.38 9.02 -16.01
C PHE A 29 -2.16 10.54 -15.92
N GLU A 30 -2.69 11.31 -16.86
CA GLU A 30 -2.63 12.78 -16.81
C GLU A 30 -3.38 13.32 -15.58
N VAL A 31 -4.56 12.79 -15.29
CA VAL A 31 -5.33 13.16 -14.10
C VAL A 31 -4.62 12.67 -12.82
N ASN A 32 -4.08 11.45 -12.82
CA ASN A 32 -3.30 10.95 -11.69
C ASN A 32 -2.13 11.89 -11.36
N ARG A 33 -1.38 12.35 -12.36
CA ARG A 33 -0.25 13.30 -12.20
C ARG A 33 -0.71 14.59 -11.52
N ARG A 34 -1.82 15.16 -11.98
CA ARG A 34 -2.40 16.39 -11.41
C ARG A 34 -2.89 16.19 -9.98
N ILE A 35 -3.52 15.06 -9.70
CA ILE A 35 -3.98 14.71 -8.34
C ILE A 35 -2.78 14.55 -7.41
N ILE A 36 -1.75 13.81 -7.81
CA ILE A 36 -0.53 13.63 -7.00
C ILE A 36 0.15 14.97 -6.71
N ALA A 37 0.27 15.85 -7.70
CA ALA A 37 0.81 17.19 -7.47
C ALA A 37 0.04 17.94 -6.37
N GLN A 38 -1.31 17.93 -6.45
CA GLN A 38 -2.15 18.56 -5.43
C GLN A 38 -2.04 17.87 -4.06
N MET A 39 -1.92 16.55 -4.01
CA MET A 39 -1.70 15.82 -2.76
C MET A 39 -0.39 16.25 -2.10
N VAL A 40 0.70 16.32 -2.86
CA VAL A 40 2.02 16.72 -2.35
C VAL A 40 2.02 18.19 -1.91
N ASP A 41 1.45 19.09 -2.71
CA ASP A 41 1.35 20.52 -2.40
C ASP A 41 0.54 20.78 -1.11
N ASN A 42 -0.40 19.88 -0.78
CA ASN A 42 -1.19 19.93 0.44
C ASN A 42 -0.64 19.06 1.59
N GLY A 43 0.60 18.59 1.47
CA GLY A 43 1.34 17.99 2.57
C GLY A 43 1.03 16.53 2.85
N VAL A 44 0.62 15.76 1.84
CA VAL A 44 0.55 14.29 1.92
C VAL A 44 1.96 13.74 2.14
N ASP A 45 2.07 12.76 3.01
CA ASP A 45 3.35 12.21 3.47
C ASP A 45 3.77 10.92 2.78
N CYS A 46 2.79 10.18 2.22
CA CYS A 46 3.00 8.92 1.52
C CYS A 46 1.85 8.69 0.53
N ILE A 47 2.15 8.14 -0.63
CA ILE A 47 1.13 7.85 -1.65
C ILE A 47 1.16 6.37 -2.03
N GLU A 48 -0.01 5.74 -1.91
CA GLU A 48 -0.30 4.38 -2.36
C GLU A 48 -0.87 4.42 -3.77
N MET A 49 -0.18 3.82 -4.71
CA MET A 49 -0.56 3.74 -6.12
C MET A 49 -1.03 2.33 -6.43
N GLN A 50 -2.33 2.15 -6.66
CA GLN A 50 -2.88 0.84 -7.02
C GLN A 50 -2.69 0.53 -8.49
N ILE A 51 -2.00 -0.57 -8.79
CA ILE A 51 -1.96 -1.17 -10.13
C ILE A 51 -3.32 -1.82 -10.39
N PRO A 52 -4.06 -1.43 -11.44
CA PRO A 52 -5.42 -1.92 -11.65
C PRO A 52 -5.46 -3.43 -11.91
N PHE A 53 -6.48 -4.08 -11.33
CA PHE A 53 -6.72 -5.52 -11.44
C PHE A 53 -8.19 -5.79 -11.75
N SER A 54 -8.47 -6.88 -12.49
CA SER A 54 -9.84 -7.23 -12.89
C SER A 54 -10.71 -7.75 -11.75
N GLU A 55 -10.08 -8.40 -10.74
CA GLU A 55 -10.74 -9.08 -9.63
C GLU A 55 -10.25 -8.57 -8.26
N PRO A 56 -10.41 -7.27 -7.96
CA PRO A 56 -9.83 -6.66 -6.76
C PRO A 56 -10.67 -7.00 -5.52
N MET A 57 -10.50 -8.20 -4.98
CA MET A 57 -11.32 -8.78 -3.92
C MET A 57 -11.31 -8.01 -2.58
N ALA A 58 -10.27 -7.21 -2.33
CA ALA A 58 -10.18 -6.37 -1.14
C ALA A 58 -10.87 -5.01 -1.30
N ASP A 59 -11.28 -4.64 -2.53
CA ASP A 59 -11.77 -3.32 -2.86
C ASP A 59 -13.30 -3.22 -2.84
N GLY A 60 -13.82 -2.05 -2.46
CA GLY A 60 -15.22 -1.73 -2.56
C GLY A 60 -15.65 -1.30 -3.96
N PRO A 61 -16.97 -1.09 -4.19
CA PRO A 61 -17.52 -0.91 -5.53
C PRO A 61 -16.98 0.32 -6.28
N VAL A 62 -16.57 1.36 -5.58
CA VAL A 62 -15.99 2.58 -6.19
C VAL A 62 -14.60 2.28 -6.75
N ILE A 63 -13.75 1.63 -5.96
CA ILE A 63 -12.39 1.27 -6.39
C ILE A 63 -12.44 0.16 -7.43
N LEU A 64 -13.35 -0.83 -7.30
CA LEU A 64 -13.60 -1.83 -8.33
C LEU A 64 -13.92 -1.19 -9.68
N LYS A 65 -14.84 -0.20 -9.70
CA LYS A 65 -15.16 0.52 -10.93
C LYS A 65 -13.95 1.26 -11.50
N ALA A 66 -13.17 1.93 -10.67
CA ALA A 66 -11.95 2.63 -11.09
C ALA A 66 -10.93 1.65 -11.73
N ASN A 67 -10.75 0.45 -11.15
CA ASN A 67 -9.92 -0.62 -11.73
C ASN A 67 -10.44 -1.02 -13.11
N GLN A 68 -11.74 -1.29 -13.23
CA GLN A 68 -12.37 -1.70 -14.49
C GLN A 68 -12.22 -0.64 -15.59
N ASP A 69 -12.49 0.63 -15.26
CA ASP A 69 -12.38 1.74 -16.20
C ASP A 69 -10.93 1.96 -16.65
N SER A 70 -9.98 1.85 -15.72
CA SER A 70 -8.54 1.94 -16.03
C SER A 70 -8.09 0.82 -16.96
N LEU A 71 -8.49 -0.42 -16.70
CA LEU A 71 -8.18 -1.56 -17.57
C LEU A 71 -8.83 -1.41 -18.95
N ALA A 72 -10.09 -0.97 -19.01
CA ALA A 72 -10.81 -0.71 -20.27
C ALA A 72 -10.13 0.38 -21.11
N ALA A 73 -9.48 1.37 -20.45
CA ALA A 73 -8.68 2.40 -21.11
C ALA A 73 -7.30 1.89 -21.58
N GLY A 74 -6.96 0.62 -21.33
CA GLY A 74 -5.72 -0.01 -21.81
C GLY A 74 -4.53 0.16 -20.86
N THR A 75 -4.74 0.48 -19.58
CA THR A 75 -3.66 0.55 -18.60
C THR A 75 -2.94 -0.79 -18.46
N THR A 76 -1.63 -0.75 -18.48
CA THR A 76 -0.75 -1.94 -18.35
C THR A 76 0.15 -1.81 -17.13
N VAL A 77 0.66 -2.94 -16.63
CA VAL A 77 1.64 -2.98 -15.54
C VAL A 77 2.91 -2.19 -15.89
N ALA A 78 3.37 -2.28 -17.14
CA ALA A 78 4.53 -1.53 -17.61
C ALA A 78 4.30 -0.01 -17.55
N ALA A 79 3.12 0.46 -17.94
CA ALA A 79 2.75 1.87 -17.82
C ALA A 79 2.65 2.33 -16.36
N CYS A 80 2.15 1.47 -15.47
CA CYS A 80 2.11 1.77 -14.03
C CYS A 80 3.51 1.88 -13.43
N LEU A 81 4.43 0.99 -13.78
CA LEU A 81 5.82 1.03 -13.32
C LEU A 81 6.54 2.31 -13.80
N GLU A 82 6.34 2.68 -15.07
CA GLU A 82 6.91 3.90 -15.63
C GLU A 82 6.34 5.16 -14.97
N PHE A 83 5.02 5.19 -14.74
CA PHE A 83 4.39 6.29 -14.01
C PHE A 83 4.89 6.38 -12.56
N GLY A 84 5.03 5.23 -11.87
CA GLY A 84 5.63 5.18 -10.54
C GLY A 84 7.04 5.78 -10.50
N ARG A 85 7.86 5.47 -11.52
CA ARG A 85 9.21 6.01 -11.68
C ARG A 85 9.19 7.54 -11.87
N GLU A 86 8.29 8.03 -12.69
CA GLU A 86 8.10 9.47 -12.91
C GLU A 86 7.75 10.18 -11.59
N MET A 87 6.79 9.67 -10.83
CA MET A 87 6.34 10.29 -9.58
C MET A 87 7.41 10.22 -8.49
N ALA A 88 8.06 9.09 -8.30
CA ALA A 88 9.12 8.94 -7.31
C ALA A 88 10.37 9.79 -7.62
N ALA A 89 10.63 10.09 -8.89
CA ALA A 89 11.69 11.01 -9.30
C ALA A 89 11.32 12.50 -9.13
N SER A 90 10.00 12.80 -9.13
CA SER A 90 9.50 14.19 -9.09
C SER A 90 9.28 14.73 -7.68
N TYR A 91 9.09 13.86 -6.68
CA TYR A 91 8.69 14.27 -5.33
C TYR A 91 9.48 13.53 -4.25
N ASP A 92 9.87 14.24 -3.20
CA ASP A 92 10.60 13.69 -2.02
C ASP A 92 9.63 13.15 -0.95
N ILE A 93 8.74 12.24 -1.35
CA ILE A 93 7.88 11.48 -0.45
C ILE A 93 7.90 9.98 -0.85
N PRO A 94 7.62 9.05 0.09
CA PRO A 94 7.48 7.64 -0.24
C PRO A 94 6.31 7.36 -1.18
N PHE A 95 6.59 6.56 -2.21
CA PHE A 95 5.58 5.98 -3.09
C PHE A 95 5.55 4.47 -2.90
N LEU A 96 4.36 3.92 -2.73
CA LEU A 96 4.09 2.50 -2.58
C LEU A 96 3.28 2.00 -3.78
N PHE A 97 3.45 0.73 -4.13
CA PHE A 97 2.45 0.05 -4.95
C PHE A 97 1.53 -0.80 -4.08
N MET A 98 0.23 -0.67 -4.33
CA MET A 98 -0.77 -1.67 -3.98
C MET A 98 -1.07 -2.48 -5.22
N THR A 99 -1.03 -3.81 -5.10
CA THR A 99 -1.28 -4.72 -6.22
C THR A 99 -1.78 -6.06 -5.71
N TYR A 100 -2.27 -6.90 -6.62
CA TYR A 100 -2.67 -8.28 -6.32
C TYR A 100 -1.61 -9.27 -6.80
N TYR A 101 -1.43 -10.35 -6.06
CA TYR A 101 -0.33 -11.29 -6.30
C TYR A 101 -0.34 -11.89 -7.71
N ASN A 102 -1.50 -12.15 -8.30
CA ASN A 102 -1.58 -12.66 -9.66
C ASN A 102 -0.89 -11.75 -10.70
N ILE A 103 -0.91 -10.42 -10.50
CA ILE A 103 -0.18 -9.47 -11.35
C ILE A 103 1.33 -9.68 -11.20
N VAL A 104 1.82 -9.77 -9.96
CA VAL A 104 3.24 -9.99 -9.64
C VAL A 104 3.72 -11.33 -10.20
N PHE A 105 2.95 -12.39 -9.96
CA PHE A 105 3.24 -13.74 -10.45
C PHE A 105 3.36 -13.78 -11.98
N LYS A 106 2.37 -13.20 -12.70
CA LYS A 106 2.39 -13.15 -14.17
C LYS A 106 3.50 -12.29 -14.73
N TYR A 107 3.86 -11.22 -14.05
CA TYR A 107 5.00 -10.37 -14.46
C TYR A 107 6.34 -11.06 -14.22
N GLY A 108 6.39 -11.98 -13.25
CA GLY A 108 7.57 -12.63 -12.70
C GLY A 108 8.09 -11.87 -11.47
N GLU A 109 8.12 -12.52 -10.32
CA GLU A 109 8.39 -11.92 -9.01
C GLU A 109 9.69 -11.10 -8.97
N GLU A 110 10.82 -11.73 -9.35
CA GLU A 110 12.12 -11.04 -9.37
C GLU A 110 12.12 -9.85 -10.33
N ARG A 111 11.53 -10.02 -11.51
CA ARG A 111 11.45 -8.96 -12.53
C ARG A 111 10.58 -7.81 -12.03
N PHE A 112 9.48 -8.12 -11.34
CA PHE A 112 8.61 -7.10 -10.74
C PHE A 112 9.33 -6.31 -9.65
N LEU A 113 9.99 -7.00 -8.72
CA LEU A 113 10.76 -6.38 -7.65
C LEU A 113 11.91 -5.51 -8.19
N HIS A 114 12.62 -6.00 -9.22
CA HIS A 114 13.66 -5.22 -9.87
C HIS A 114 13.08 -3.95 -10.51
N ALA A 115 11.98 -4.05 -11.24
CA ALA A 115 11.32 -2.92 -11.88
C ALA A 115 10.74 -1.92 -10.86
N ALA A 116 10.10 -2.40 -9.80
CA ALA A 116 9.58 -1.57 -8.71
C ALA A 116 10.71 -0.81 -7.99
N LYS A 117 11.84 -1.49 -7.71
CA LYS A 117 13.02 -0.84 -7.13
C LYS A 117 13.61 0.23 -8.05
N ALA A 118 13.77 -0.08 -9.33
CA ALA A 118 14.25 0.87 -10.33
C ALA A 118 13.30 2.06 -10.52
N ALA A 119 12.00 1.87 -10.26
CA ALA A 119 10.99 2.92 -10.23
C ALA A 119 10.99 3.76 -8.93
N GLY A 120 11.86 3.47 -7.96
CA GLY A 120 11.93 4.21 -6.70
C GLY A 120 10.81 3.88 -5.70
N ILE A 121 10.10 2.77 -5.91
CA ILE A 121 9.05 2.30 -4.99
C ILE A 121 9.69 1.81 -3.70
N THR A 122 9.13 2.22 -2.56
CA THR A 122 9.68 1.96 -1.23
C THR A 122 8.93 0.89 -0.46
N GLY A 123 7.73 0.52 -0.90
CA GLY A 123 6.94 -0.54 -0.25
C GLY A 123 5.88 -1.14 -1.17
N LEU A 124 5.44 -2.34 -0.81
CA LEU A 124 4.40 -3.10 -1.51
C LEU A 124 3.31 -3.52 -0.54
N ILE A 125 2.05 -3.30 -0.93
CA ILE A 125 0.84 -3.81 -0.27
C ILE A 125 0.23 -4.85 -1.21
N ILE A 126 0.21 -6.12 -0.80
CA ILE A 126 -0.36 -7.24 -1.58
C ILE A 126 -1.33 -7.99 -0.67
N PRO A 127 -2.62 -7.58 -0.65
CA PRO A 127 -3.58 -8.06 0.35
C PRO A 127 -3.93 -9.54 0.24
N ASP A 128 -3.71 -10.14 -0.92
CA ASP A 128 -3.98 -11.56 -1.22
C ASP A 128 -2.74 -12.47 -1.12
N LEU A 129 -1.61 -11.94 -0.59
CA LEU A 129 -0.38 -12.72 -0.40
C LEU A 129 -0.02 -12.86 1.09
N PRO A 130 -0.51 -13.89 1.79
CA PRO A 130 -0.11 -14.15 3.16
C PRO A 130 1.31 -14.71 3.24
N PRO A 131 2.02 -14.55 4.38
CA PRO A 131 3.42 -14.97 4.53
C PRO A 131 3.65 -16.46 4.24
N GLU A 132 2.70 -17.33 4.54
CA GLU A 132 2.78 -18.77 4.28
C GLU A 132 2.97 -19.11 2.80
N MET A 133 2.48 -18.24 1.92
CA MET A 133 2.62 -18.39 0.47
C MET A 133 3.69 -17.46 -0.12
N GLY A 134 3.93 -16.32 0.51
CA GLY A 134 4.76 -15.23 -0.04
C GLY A 134 6.04 -14.98 0.72
N GLY A 135 6.47 -15.84 1.67
CA GLY A 135 7.65 -15.59 2.51
C GLY A 135 8.95 -15.38 1.71
N GLU A 136 9.16 -16.16 0.65
CA GLU A 136 10.32 -15.98 -0.24
C GLU A 136 10.26 -14.62 -0.97
N PHE A 137 9.11 -14.29 -1.51
CA PHE A 137 8.89 -12.99 -2.18
C PHE A 137 9.11 -11.82 -1.21
N MET A 138 8.60 -11.91 0.01
CA MET A 138 8.78 -10.86 1.04
C MET A 138 10.25 -10.71 1.43
N THR A 139 11.00 -11.82 1.51
CA THR A 139 12.43 -11.81 1.76
C THR A 139 13.18 -11.12 0.61
N MET A 140 12.88 -11.49 -0.63
CA MET A 140 13.46 -10.85 -1.82
C MET A 140 13.14 -9.34 -1.90
N ALA A 141 11.94 -8.93 -1.49
CA ALA A 141 11.54 -7.52 -1.45
C ALA A 141 12.39 -6.73 -0.45
N ARG A 142 12.55 -7.24 0.80
CA ARG A 142 13.39 -6.62 1.83
C ARG A 142 14.84 -6.49 1.40
N GLU A 143 15.42 -7.54 0.82
CA GLU A 143 16.81 -7.53 0.33
C GLU A 143 17.04 -6.43 -0.71
N ARG A 144 16.00 -6.05 -1.44
CA ARG A 144 16.02 -4.96 -2.41
C ARG A 144 15.64 -3.60 -1.81
N GLY A 145 15.36 -3.55 -0.50
CA GLY A 145 14.93 -2.33 0.20
C GLY A 145 13.53 -1.87 -0.20
N ILE A 146 12.65 -2.82 -0.51
CA ILE A 146 11.20 -2.61 -0.70
C ILE A 146 10.50 -3.23 0.50
N ALA A 147 9.81 -2.43 1.28
CA ALA A 147 9.11 -2.86 2.48
C ALA A 147 7.86 -3.70 2.14
N PRO A 148 7.73 -4.96 2.59
CA PRO A 148 6.47 -5.68 2.55
C PRO A 148 5.54 -5.12 3.64
N ILE A 149 4.44 -4.49 3.23
CA ILE A 149 3.44 -3.92 4.13
C ILE A 149 2.37 -4.98 4.37
N LEU A 150 2.22 -5.41 5.62
CA LEU A 150 1.21 -6.39 5.98
C LEU A 150 0.02 -5.74 6.65
N ILE A 151 -1.13 -6.42 6.54
CA ILE A 151 -2.42 -5.90 6.97
C ILE A 151 -2.85 -6.63 8.24
N PHE A 152 -3.16 -5.85 9.28
CA PHE A 152 -3.92 -6.35 10.43
C PHE A 152 -5.40 -6.07 10.18
N ALA A 153 -6.23 -7.10 10.31
CA ALA A 153 -7.68 -6.97 10.25
C ALA A 153 -8.28 -6.98 11.67
N PRO A 154 -9.47 -6.41 11.89
CA PRO A 154 -10.15 -6.49 13.18
C PRO A 154 -10.38 -7.92 13.67
N THR A 155 -10.44 -8.87 12.75
CA THR A 155 -10.60 -10.31 13.02
C THR A 155 -9.28 -11.03 13.27
N SER A 156 -8.12 -10.39 13.09
CA SER A 156 -6.82 -11.01 13.36
C SER A 156 -6.67 -11.30 14.86
N THR A 157 -6.25 -12.52 15.20
CA THR A 157 -5.88 -12.87 16.58
C THR A 157 -4.54 -12.24 16.96
N ASP A 158 -4.20 -12.20 18.24
CA ASP A 158 -2.94 -11.64 18.73
C ASP A 158 -1.75 -12.48 18.22
N GLU A 159 -1.92 -13.81 18.13
CA GLU A 159 -0.93 -14.74 17.55
C GLU A 159 -0.72 -14.43 16.07
N ARG A 160 -1.80 -14.20 15.31
CA ARG A 160 -1.70 -13.85 13.89
C ARG A 160 -1.04 -12.50 13.68
N MET A 161 -1.34 -11.51 14.49
CA MET A 161 -0.67 -10.21 14.45
C MET A 161 0.83 -10.35 14.73
N ALA A 162 1.24 -11.17 15.70
CA ALA A 162 2.64 -11.42 16.02
C ALA A 162 3.37 -12.11 14.85
N GLU A 163 2.75 -13.09 14.21
CA GLU A 163 3.26 -13.78 13.04
C GLU A 163 3.46 -12.81 11.86
N LEU A 164 2.40 -12.05 11.51
CA LEU A 164 2.45 -11.06 10.43
C LEU A 164 3.52 -9.99 10.70
N ASN A 165 3.66 -9.53 11.94
CA ASN A 165 4.69 -8.56 12.31
C ASN A 165 6.11 -9.06 12.02
N GLY A 166 6.37 -10.37 12.14
CA GLY A 166 7.68 -10.97 11.80
C GLY A 166 8.05 -10.81 10.32
N TRP A 167 7.05 -10.65 9.46
CA TRP A 167 7.21 -10.51 8.03
C TRP A 167 7.04 -9.05 7.53
N ALA A 168 6.53 -8.15 8.34
CA ALA A 168 6.28 -6.78 7.95
C ALA A 168 7.54 -5.90 8.01
N ASP A 169 7.56 -4.86 7.18
CA ASP A 169 8.53 -3.76 7.23
C ASP A 169 7.84 -2.45 6.85
N GLY A 170 8.46 -1.31 7.15
CA GLY A 170 7.92 0.01 6.86
C GLY A 170 6.82 0.45 7.83
N PHE A 171 5.67 -0.17 7.76
CA PHE A 171 4.53 0.04 8.67
C PHE A 171 3.55 -1.14 8.62
N ILE A 172 2.61 -1.18 9.57
CA ILE A 172 1.46 -2.08 9.52
C ILE A 172 0.24 -1.31 9.03
N TYR A 173 -0.45 -1.85 8.04
CA TYR A 173 -1.76 -1.35 7.61
C TYR A 173 -2.83 -1.93 8.53
N CYS A 174 -3.51 -1.09 9.30
CA CYS A 174 -4.61 -1.47 10.17
C CYS A 174 -5.94 -1.22 9.45
N ASP A 175 -6.58 -2.27 8.96
CA ASP A 175 -7.91 -2.16 8.40
C ASP A 175 -8.91 -1.83 9.52
N ALA A 176 -9.47 -0.61 9.47
CA ALA A 176 -10.38 -0.12 10.51
C ALA A 176 -11.81 -0.64 10.36
N ARG A 177 -12.09 -1.43 9.32
CA ARG A 177 -13.44 -1.85 8.96
C ARG A 177 -13.58 -3.37 8.86
N ARG A 178 -14.75 -3.87 9.21
CA ARG A 178 -15.17 -5.23 8.86
C ARG A 178 -15.85 -5.18 7.48
N GLY A 179 -15.18 -5.66 6.42
CA GLY A 179 -15.71 -5.73 5.06
C GLY A 179 -15.02 -4.78 4.08
N VAL A 180 -15.58 -4.65 2.87
CA VAL A 180 -15.00 -3.84 1.78
C VAL A 180 -15.18 -2.35 1.99
N THR A 181 -14.29 -1.56 1.39
CA THR A 181 -14.27 -0.09 1.45
C THR A 181 -15.59 0.57 0.99
N GLY A 182 -15.93 1.75 1.52
CA GLY A 182 -17.02 2.60 1.00
C GLY A 182 -18.34 2.62 1.78
N LYS A 183 -18.50 1.93 2.92
CA LYS A 183 -19.66 2.06 3.81
C LYS A 183 -19.35 2.99 4.98
N LYS A 184 -20.33 3.83 5.40
CA LYS A 184 -20.20 4.63 6.63
C LYS A 184 -20.10 3.71 7.84
N SER A 185 -19.07 3.88 8.66
CA SER A 185 -18.91 3.19 9.94
C SER A 185 -18.93 4.23 11.06
N GLU A 186 -19.70 4.00 12.09
CA GLU A 186 -19.52 4.70 13.36
C GLU A 186 -18.33 4.05 14.08
N PHE A 187 -17.31 4.83 14.38
CA PHE A 187 -16.15 4.38 15.15
C PHE A 187 -16.53 4.30 16.63
N GLY A 188 -16.80 3.08 17.11
CA GLY A 188 -17.06 2.80 18.51
C GLY A 188 -15.79 2.40 19.29
N ASN A 189 -15.97 2.04 20.58
CA ASN A 189 -14.90 1.58 21.47
C ASN A 189 -14.12 0.38 20.88
N GLU A 190 -14.78 -0.45 20.06
CA GLU A 190 -14.17 -1.60 19.39
C GLU A 190 -12.96 -1.23 18.53
N LEU A 191 -12.97 -0.06 17.87
CA LEU A 191 -11.83 0.42 17.08
C LEU A 191 -10.64 0.75 17.98
N TYR A 192 -10.88 1.41 19.12
CA TYR A 192 -9.80 1.75 20.06
C TYR A 192 -9.16 0.50 20.66
N ASP A 193 -9.95 -0.49 21.02
CA ASP A 193 -9.47 -1.77 21.53
C ASP A 193 -8.65 -2.52 20.48
N TYR A 194 -9.11 -2.53 19.23
CA TYR A 194 -8.39 -3.12 18.11
C TYR A 194 -7.05 -2.40 17.86
N LEU A 195 -7.03 -1.07 17.77
CA LEU A 195 -5.80 -0.31 17.56
C LEU A 195 -4.82 -0.47 18.74
N ALA A 196 -5.32 -0.59 19.96
CA ALA A 196 -4.49 -0.89 21.13
C ALA A 196 -3.86 -2.30 21.02
N ARG A 197 -4.58 -3.30 20.47
CA ARG A 197 -4.03 -4.63 20.15
C ARG A 197 -2.96 -4.53 19.07
N CYS A 198 -3.24 -3.82 17.98
CA CYS A 198 -2.26 -3.58 16.91
C CYS A 198 -0.98 -2.95 17.47
N ARG A 199 -1.12 -1.93 18.33
CA ARG A 199 0.05 -1.25 18.93
C ARG A 199 0.88 -2.16 19.85
N ARG A 200 0.24 -3.11 20.55
CA ARG A 200 0.98 -4.10 21.35
C ARG A 200 1.73 -5.13 20.50
N ALA A 201 1.20 -5.46 19.33
CA ALA A 201 1.76 -6.50 18.44
C ALA A 201 2.99 -6.04 17.66
N THR A 202 3.24 -4.72 17.51
CA THR A 202 4.33 -4.21 16.67
C THR A 202 4.93 -2.91 17.20
N SER A 203 6.21 -2.66 16.90
CA SER A 203 6.88 -1.35 17.07
C SER A 203 6.87 -0.51 15.79
N LEU A 204 6.48 -1.08 14.65
CA LEU A 204 6.36 -0.37 13.38
C LEU A 204 5.30 0.74 13.47
N PRO A 205 5.39 1.80 12.65
CA PRO A 205 4.29 2.73 12.47
C PRO A 205 2.97 2.01 12.13
N LEU A 206 1.84 2.58 12.54
CA LEU A 206 0.52 2.08 12.17
C LEU A 206 -0.13 3.06 11.19
N ALA A 207 -0.59 2.57 10.04
CA ALA A 207 -1.47 3.30 9.15
C ALA A 207 -2.90 2.76 9.31
N VAL A 208 -3.88 3.63 9.51
CA VAL A 208 -5.28 3.27 9.75
C VAL A 208 -6.10 3.69 8.54
N GLY A 209 -6.79 2.72 7.90
CA GLY A 209 -7.58 2.95 6.70
C GLY A 209 -8.89 2.15 6.63
#